data_8b858fba6dab18250633a80b4ac89a5a
#
_entry.id   8b858fba6dab18250633a80b4ac89a5a
#
_cell.length_a   1.000
_cell.length_b   1.000
_cell.length_c   1.000
_cell.angle_alpha   90.00
_cell.angle_beta   90.00
_cell.angle_gamma   90.00
#
_symmetry.space_group_name_H-M   'P 1'
#
loop_
_entity.id
_entity.type
_entity.pdbx_description
1 polymer ?
#
loop_
_entity_poly.entity_id
_entity_poly.type
_entity_poly.pdbx_seq_one_letter_code
_entity_poly.pdbx_strand_id
1 'polypeptide(L)'
;LASWVRGAVEALDGDVDHPAYFSMTGGAGTVGLWGWHAASELGIHRLDVEQALGTPYAITDHLALDALDYTCRFFLPAMATVTDTDPGVLRAVAARDGTEFSAMALRATQGTSEPEATITGLPIDVLLALWGRPHGPIDIAGSHETLDRWCSLPSTAFQFGTWD
;
A
#
# COMPACT_ATOMS: atom_id res chain seq x y z
N LEU A 1 -23.84 -10.09 9.14
CA LEU A 1 -22.64 -9.75 8.36
C LEU A 1 -23.02 -9.03 7.06
N ALA A 2 -23.95 -9.57 6.25
CA ALA A 2 -24.33 -9.00 4.96
C ALA A 2 -24.96 -7.59 5.06
N SER A 3 -25.70 -7.28 6.11
CA SER A 3 -26.28 -5.94 6.32
C SER A 3 -25.21 -4.90 6.67
N TRP A 4 -24.21 -5.30 7.44
CA TRP A 4 -23.10 -4.42 7.82
C TRP A 4 -22.20 -4.09 6.62
N VAL A 5 -21.85 -5.10 5.82
CA VAL A 5 -21.08 -4.91 4.57
C VAL A 5 -21.82 -4.00 3.60
N ARG A 6 -23.14 -4.19 3.45
CA ARG A 6 -23.96 -3.32 2.59
C ARG A 6 -23.95 -1.88 3.08
N GLY A 7 -24.14 -1.64 4.37
CA GLY A 7 -24.08 -0.29 4.94
C GLY A 7 -22.72 0.38 4.75
N ALA A 8 -21.62 -0.38 4.86
CA ALA A 8 -20.28 0.13 4.58
C ALA A 8 -20.10 0.52 3.10
N VAL A 9 -20.56 -0.33 2.17
CA VAL A 9 -20.53 -0.02 0.72
C VAL A 9 -21.36 1.22 0.41
N GLU A 10 -22.60 1.30 0.94
CA GLU A 10 -23.48 2.46 0.74
C GLU A 10 -22.85 3.76 1.30
N ALA A 11 -22.14 3.68 2.43
CA ALA A 11 -21.45 4.83 3.00
C ALA A 11 -20.26 5.29 2.15
N LEU A 12 -19.60 4.38 1.43
CA LEU A 12 -18.47 4.67 0.55
C LEU A 12 -18.91 5.06 -0.88
N ASP A 13 -20.18 4.83 -1.25
CA ASP A 13 -20.76 5.16 -2.57
C ASP A 13 -21.27 6.62 -2.65
N GLY A 14 -20.93 7.43 -1.65
CA GLY A 14 -21.30 8.84 -1.57
C GLY A 14 -20.38 9.77 -2.33
N ASP A 15 -20.43 11.06 -1.97
CA ASP A 15 -19.52 12.07 -2.48
C ASP A 15 -18.08 11.75 -2.03
N VAL A 16 -17.23 11.36 -2.98
CA VAL A 16 -15.83 10.95 -2.71
C VAL A 16 -15.00 12.04 -2.05
N ASP A 17 -15.34 13.30 -2.29
CA ASP A 17 -14.66 14.47 -1.72
C ASP A 17 -15.22 14.87 -0.36
N HIS A 18 -16.30 14.21 0.11
CA HIS A 18 -16.89 14.51 1.41
C HIS A 18 -15.85 14.31 2.51
N PRO A 19 -15.61 15.35 3.36
CA PRO A 19 -14.64 15.25 4.45
C PRO A 19 -14.99 14.13 5.43
N ALA A 20 -14.00 13.32 5.76
CA ALA A 20 -14.12 12.23 6.72
C ALA A 20 -12.87 12.19 7.60
N TYR A 21 -13.02 11.75 8.85
CA TYR A 21 -11.86 11.49 9.68
C TYR A 21 -11.12 10.27 9.17
N PHE A 22 -9.80 10.38 8.99
CA PHE A 22 -8.96 9.27 8.56
C PHE A 22 -7.81 9.08 9.55
N SER A 23 -7.86 7.99 10.32
CA SER A 23 -6.93 7.73 11.43
C SER A 23 -5.46 7.65 11.02
N MET A 24 -5.19 7.14 9.81
CA MET A 24 -3.84 6.97 9.28
C MET A 24 -3.10 8.30 9.04
N THR A 25 -3.84 9.39 8.82
CA THR A 25 -3.28 10.73 8.62
C THR A 25 -3.41 11.63 9.85
N GLY A 26 -3.98 11.11 10.94
CA GLY A 26 -4.21 11.89 12.15
C GLY A 26 -5.39 12.86 12.08
N GLY A 27 -6.32 12.68 11.13
CA GLY A 27 -7.57 13.42 11.13
C GLY A 27 -8.16 13.80 9.79
N ALA A 28 -7.41 14.44 8.90
CA ALA A 28 -7.95 14.91 7.62
C ALA A 28 -7.97 13.81 6.56
N GLY A 29 -9.15 13.53 6.01
CA GLY A 29 -9.36 12.58 4.92
C GLY A 29 -10.67 12.84 4.20
N THR A 30 -11.03 11.95 3.29
CA THR A 30 -12.28 11.96 2.54
C THR A 30 -12.89 10.57 2.47
N VAL A 31 -14.17 10.50 2.07
CA VAL A 31 -14.84 9.23 1.79
C VAL A 31 -14.10 8.43 0.71
N GLY A 32 -13.62 9.11 -0.34
CA GLY A 32 -12.81 8.48 -1.40
C GLY A 32 -11.50 7.87 -0.88
N LEU A 33 -10.80 8.55 0.03
CA LEU A 33 -9.60 8.00 0.66
C LEU A 33 -9.93 6.76 1.50
N TRP A 34 -11.04 6.73 2.22
CA TRP A 34 -11.52 5.53 2.91
C TRP A 34 -11.85 4.39 1.97
N GLY A 35 -12.52 4.69 0.83
CA GLY A 35 -12.79 3.69 -0.20
C GLY A 35 -11.52 3.09 -0.78
N TRP A 36 -10.53 3.93 -1.06
CA TRP A 36 -9.24 3.50 -1.58
C TRP A 36 -8.46 2.65 -0.56
N HIS A 37 -8.43 3.08 0.70
CA HIS A 37 -7.86 2.31 1.81
C HIS A 37 -8.54 0.93 1.94
N ALA A 38 -9.87 0.91 2.05
CA ALA A 38 -10.62 -0.32 2.23
C ALA A 38 -10.43 -1.31 1.07
N ALA A 39 -10.42 -0.83 -0.17
CA ALA A 39 -10.18 -1.68 -1.34
C ALA A 39 -8.78 -2.30 -1.33
N SER A 40 -7.75 -1.52 -0.96
CA SER A 40 -6.37 -1.96 -0.88
C SER A 40 -6.15 -2.98 0.24
N GLU A 41 -6.63 -2.68 1.46
CA GLU A 41 -6.53 -3.56 2.63
C GLU A 41 -7.28 -4.88 2.42
N LEU A 42 -8.53 -4.81 1.96
CA LEU A 42 -9.31 -6.02 1.68
C LEU A 42 -8.69 -6.86 0.55
N GLY A 43 -8.10 -6.21 -0.45
CA GLY A 43 -7.36 -6.87 -1.53
C GLY A 43 -6.17 -7.67 -1.00
N ILE A 44 -5.32 -7.05 -0.19
CA ILE A 44 -4.16 -7.70 0.41
C ILE A 44 -4.58 -8.83 1.36
N HIS A 45 -5.53 -8.60 2.27
CA HIS A 45 -5.96 -9.64 3.20
C HIS A 45 -6.71 -10.80 2.52
N ARG A 46 -7.40 -10.54 1.41
CA ARG A 46 -7.93 -11.60 0.56
C ARG A 46 -6.81 -12.46 -0.01
N LEU A 47 -5.74 -11.85 -0.53
CA LEU A 47 -4.57 -12.58 -1.01
C LEU A 47 -3.91 -13.42 0.10
N ASP A 48 -3.81 -12.89 1.33
CA ASP A 48 -3.30 -13.63 2.49
C ASP A 48 -4.13 -14.92 2.73
N VAL A 49 -5.46 -14.82 2.66
CA VAL A 49 -6.36 -15.98 2.82
C VAL A 49 -6.24 -16.96 1.64
N GLU A 50 -6.25 -16.47 0.41
CA GLU A 50 -6.12 -17.31 -0.80
C GLU A 50 -4.79 -18.07 -0.78
N GLN A 51 -3.69 -17.42 -0.38
CA GLN A 51 -2.40 -18.06 -0.21
C GLN A 51 -2.42 -19.15 0.87
N ALA A 52 -3.02 -18.87 2.02
CA ALA A 52 -3.14 -19.85 3.12
C ALA A 52 -3.97 -21.09 2.71
N LEU A 53 -4.94 -20.91 1.82
CA LEU A 53 -5.77 -21.99 1.28
C LEU A 53 -5.15 -22.68 0.07
N GLY A 54 -4.00 -22.23 -0.43
CA GLY A 54 -3.37 -22.76 -1.63
C GLY A 54 -4.19 -22.51 -2.91
N THR A 55 -5.05 -21.50 -2.91
CA THR A 55 -5.83 -21.11 -4.08
C THR A 55 -5.08 -20.09 -4.94
N PRO A 56 -5.26 -20.08 -6.29
CA PRO A 56 -4.61 -19.10 -7.15
C PRO A 56 -5.10 -17.68 -6.84
N TYR A 57 -4.19 -16.72 -6.94
CA TYR A 57 -4.55 -15.30 -6.82
C TYR A 57 -5.53 -14.86 -7.91
N ALA A 58 -6.53 -14.08 -7.51
CA ALA A 58 -7.56 -13.56 -8.41
C ALA A 58 -7.63 -12.02 -8.41
N ILE A 59 -6.51 -11.35 -8.09
CA ILE A 59 -6.43 -9.90 -8.19
C ILE A 59 -6.12 -9.48 -9.64
N THR A 60 -6.84 -8.49 -10.14
CA THR A 60 -6.56 -7.91 -11.46
C THR A 60 -5.39 -6.94 -11.37
N ASP A 61 -4.66 -6.76 -12.48
CA ASP A 61 -3.57 -5.78 -12.53
C ASP A 61 -4.04 -4.37 -12.19
N HIS A 62 -5.24 -3.99 -12.63
CA HIS A 62 -5.82 -2.69 -12.31
C HIS A 62 -5.94 -2.48 -10.80
N LEU A 63 -6.52 -3.45 -10.09
CA LEU A 63 -6.63 -3.39 -8.64
C LEU A 63 -5.24 -3.44 -7.96
N ALA A 64 -4.30 -4.21 -8.50
CA ALA A 64 -2.93 -4.25 -7.98
C ALA A 64 -2.21 -2.90 -8.16
N LEU A 65 -2.42 -2.22 -9.29
CA LEU A 65 -1.85 -0.90 -9.55
C LEU A 65 -2.47 0.17 -8.64
N ASP A 66 -3.79 0.15 -8.45
CA ASP A 66 -4.48 1.06 -7.53
C ASP A 66 -4.00 0.87 -6.09
N ALA A 67 -3.87 -0.39 -5.65
CA ALA A 67 -3.35 -0.71 -4.33
C ALA A 67 -1.87 -0.34 -4.17
N LEU A 68 -1.07 -0.46 -5.24
CA LEU A 68 0.33 -0.04 -5.26
C LEU A 68 0.47 1.47 -5.13
N ASP A 69 -0.36 2.24 -5.85
CA ASP A 69 -0.38 3.70 -5.76
C ASP A 69 -0.77 4.15 -4.34
N TYR A 70 -1.83 3.55 -3.76
CA TYR A 70 -2.22 3.77 -2.37
C TYR A 70 -1.07 3.44 -1.40
N THR A 71 -0.44 2.28 -1.56
CA THR A 71 0.64 1.81 -0.70
C THR A 71 1.81 2.80 -0.70
N CYS A 72 2.25 3.26 -1.87
CA CYS A 72 3.37 4.17 -1.98
C CYS A 72 3.05 5.59 -1.51
N ARG A 73 1.86 6.11 -1.83
CA ARG A 73 1.53 7.53 -1.55
C ARG A 73 0.97 7.77 -0.15
N PHE A 74 0.34 6.77 0.46
CA PHE A 74 -0.36 6.96 1.73
C PHE A 74 0.06 5.98 2.80
N PHE A 75 -0.05 4.68 2.53
CA PHE A 75 0.13 3.66 3.57
C PHE A 75 1.55 3.65 4.14
N LEU A 76 2.54 3.41 3.30
CA LEU A 76 3.94 3.35 3.75
C LEU A 76 4.44 4.68 4.36
N PRO A 77 4.17 5.86 3.76
CA PRO A 77 4.51 7.14 4.38
C PRO A 77 3.83 7.36 5.74
N ALA A 78 2.58 6.94 5.91
CA ALA A 78 1.88 6.99 7.20
C ALA A 78 2.56 6.09 8.23
N MET A 79 2.91 4.85 7.85
CA MET A 79 3.63 3.92 8.72
C MET A 79 5.01 4.46 9.12
N ALA A 80 5.76 5.04 8.19
CA ALA A 80 7.04 5.69 8.47
C ALA A 80 6.89 6.85 9.48
N THR A 81 5.79 7.58 9.41
CA THR A 81 5.48 8.66 10.34
C THR A 81 5.13 8.12 11.73
N VAL A 82 4.26 7.10 11.81
CA VAL A 82 3.85 6.49 13.08
C VAL A 82 5.03 5.84 13.81
N THR A 83 5.93 5.20 13.08
CA THR A 83 7.12 4.55 13.66
C THR A 83 8.31 5.49 13.84
N ASP A 84 8.17 6.76 13.48
CA ASP A 84 9.26 7.75 13.45
C ASP A 84 10.51 7.26 12.70
N THR A 85 10.29 6.53 11.62
CA THR A 85 11.37 5.93 10.81
C THR A 85 11.63 6.82 9.59
N ASP A 86 12.89 6.98 9.23
CA ASP A 86 13.30 7.52 7.92
C ASP A 86 13.84 6.38 7.05
N PRO A 87 13.01 5.79 6.18
CA PRO A 87 13.43 4.66 5.35
C PRO A 87 14.17 5.10 4.07
N GLY A 88 14.31 6.39 3.81
CA GLY A 88 14.84 6.92 2.55
C GLY A 88 13.78 7.03 1.45
N VAL A 89 14.19 7.21 0.20
CA VAL A 89 13.28 7.38 -0.94
C VAL A 89 13.25 6.11 -1.78
N LEU A 90 12.06 5.53 -1.94
CA LEU A 90 11.82 4.33 -2.76
C LEU A 90 10.98 4.67 -3.99
N ARG A 91 11.39 4.18 -5.14
CA ARG A 91 10.58 4.16 -6.37
C ARG A 91 10.07 2.75 -6.62
N ALA A 92 8.76 2.60 -6.76
CA ALA A 92 8.13 1.37 -7.22
C ALA A 92 7.76 1.51 -8.70
N VAL A 93 8.15 0.52 -9.49
CA VAL A 93 7.87 0.45 -10.94
C VAL A 93 7.17 -0.86 -11.21
N ALA A 94 5.93 -0.79 -11.67
CA ALA A 94 5.17 -1.95 -12.09
C ALA A 94 5.04 -1.94 -13.62
N ALA A 95 5.47 -3.01 -14.27
CA ALA A 95 5.44 -3.10 -15.72
C ALA A 95 4.76 -4.38 -16.18
N ARG A 96 3.87 -4.26 -17.16
CA ARG A 96 3.23 -5.38 -17.85
C ARG A 96 2.85 -5.01 -19.28
N ASP A 97 3.13 -5.90 -20.21
CA ASP A 97 2.73 -5.79 -21.63
C ASP A 97 3.14 -4.44 -22.28
N GLY A 98 4.30 -3.89 -21.89
CA GLY A 98 4.81 -2.62 -22.40
C GLY A 98 4.20 -1.37 -21.73
N THR A 99 3.29 -1.54 -20.79
CA THR A 99 2.77 -0.45 -19.94
C THR A 99 3.55 -0.40 -18.63
N GLU A 100 4.05 0.78 -18.30
CA GLU A 100 4.77 1.04 -17.06
C GLU A 100 3.97 2.00 -16.18
N PHE A 101 3.87 1.65 -14.91
CA PHE A 101 3.36 2.50 -13.84
C PHE A 101 4.50 2.77 -12.85
N SER A 102 4.60 3.98 -12.34
CA SER A 102 5.63 4.35 -11.37
C SER A 102 5.04 5.20 -10.25
N ALA A 103 5.35 4.83 -9.02
CA ALA A 103 5.02 5.60 -7.82
C ALA A 103 6.25 5.76 -6.93
N MET A 104 6.25 6.83 -6.11
CA MET A 104 7.29 7.10 -5.12
C MET A 104 6.74 6.93 -3.72
N ALA A 105 7.47 6.22 -2.87
CA ALA A 105 7.24 6.20 -1.43
C ALA A 105 8.33 7.05 -0.77
N LEU A 106 7.90 8.10 -0.06
CA LEU A 106 8.77 9.01 0.66
C LEU A 106 8.04 9.57 1.90
N ARG A 107 8.78 9.87 2.95
CA ARG A 107 8.22 10.51 4.12
C ARG A 107 7.78 11.95 3.75
N ALA A 108 6.69 12.43 4.33
CA ALA A 108 6.11 13.76 4.02
C ALA A 108 7.09 14.94 4.26
N THR A 109 8.10 14.74 5.09
CA THR A 109 9.16 15.75 5.37
C THR A 109 10.31 15.71 4.36
N GLN A 110 10.37 14.67 3.52
CA GLN A 110 11.39 14.56 2.47
C GLN A 110 10.86 15.29 1.22
N GLY A 111 11.62 16.25 0.74
CA GLY A 111 11.33 16.88 -0.55
C GLY A 111 11.47 15.87 -1.71
N THR A 112 11.28 16.34 -2.95
CA THR A 112 11.56 15.53 -4.15
C THR A 112 13.04 15.21 -4.21
N SER A 113 13.42 14.01 -3.78
CA SER A 113 14.78 13.48 -3.84
C SER A 113 14.86 12.37 -4.87
N GLU A 114 16.04 12.15 -5.43
CA GLU A 114 16.28 10.98 -6.27
C GLU A 114 16.06 9.70 -5.46
N PRO A 115 15.50 8.64 -6.05
CA PRO A 115 15.27 7.39 -5.34
C PRO A 115 16.58 6.72 -4.95
N GLU A 116 16.70 6.34 -3.69
CA GLU A 116 17.82 5.55 -3.17
C GLU A 116 17.70 4.08 -3.57
N ALA A 117 16.47 3.61 -3.72
CA ALA A 117 16.14 2.27 -4.20
C ALA A 117 15.01 2.32 -5.23
N THR A 118 15.07 1.41 -6.19
CA THR A 118 13.98 1.16 -7.15
C THR A 118 13.67 -0.33 -7.16
N ILE A 119 12.39 -0.67 -6.97
CA ILE A 119 11.85 -2.02 -7.12
C ILE A 119 11.04 -2.09 -8.41
N THR A 120 11.27 -3.11 -9.24
CA THR A 120 10.59 -3.31 -10.53
C THR A 120 10.07 -4.72 -10.66
N GLY A 121 8.85 -4.90 -11.19
CA GLY A 121 8.26 -6.23 -11.41
C GLY A 121 6.84 -6.16 -11.94
N LEU A 122 6.12 -7.29 -11.90
CA LEU A 122 4.69 -7.29 -12.17
C LEU A 122 3.94 -6.54 -11.06
N PRO A 123 2.78 -5.90 -11.35
CA PRO A 123 2.05 -5.11 -10.37
C PRO A 123 1.81 -5.83 -9.04
N ILE A 124 1.36 -7.08 -9.10
CA ILE A 124 1.10 -7.88 -7.91
C ILE A 124 2.37 -8.22 -7.14
N ASP A 125 3.48 -8.50 -7.82
CA ASP A 125 4.73 -8.90 -7.19
C ASP A 125 5.37 -7.72 -6.45
N VAL A 126 5.38 -6.55 -7.07
CA VAL A 126 5.85 -5.31 -6.43
C VAL A 126 4.98 -4.96 -5.20
N LEU A 127 3.66 -5.05 -5.35
CA LEU A 127 2.73 -4.81 -4.24
C LEU A 127 2.99 -5.76 -3.06
N LEU A 128 3.05 -7.07 -3.30
CA LEU A 128 3.30 -8.08 -2.28
C LEU A 128 4.66 -7.90 -1.61
N ALA A 129 5.70 -7.58 -2.37
CA ALA A 129 7.03 -7.30 -1.82
C ALA A 129 6.99 -6.12 -0.84
N LEU A 130 6.32 -5.01 -1.19
CA LEU A 130 6.19 -3.84 -0.31
C LEU A 130 5.39 -4.12 0.96
N TRP A 131 4.51 -5.12 0.93
CA TRP A 131 3.77 -5.58 2.11
C TRP A 131 4.50 -6.71 2.87
N GLY A 132 5.74 -7.05 2.49
CA GLY A 132 6.53 -8.11 3.13
C GLY A 132 5.93 -9.50 2.94
N ARG A 133 5.21 -9.75 1.85
CA ARG A 133 4.59 -11.05 1.51
C ARG A 133 5.44 -11.81 0.50
N PRO A 134 5.30 -13.15 0.44
CA PRO A 134 5.87 -13.94 -0.65
C PRO A 134 5.36 -13.42 -2.01
N HIS A 135 6.27 -13.24 -2.95
CA HIS A 135 6.01 -12.65 -4.27
C HIS A 135 6.80 -13.37 -5.36
N GLY A 136 6.46 -13.13 -6.61
CA GLY A 136 7.22 -13.58 -7.77
C GLY A 136 8.50 -12.75 -8.01
N PRO A 137 9.10 -12.87 -9.20
CA PRO A 137 10.36 -12.17 -9.51
C PRO A 137 10.21 -10.65 -9.47
N ILE A 138 11.17 -9.99 -8.81
CA ILE A 138 11.34 -8.55 -8.79
C ILE A 138 12.81 -8.21 -9.06
N ASP A 139 13.05 -7.06 -9.69
CA ASP A 139 14.37 -6.47 -9.85
C ASP A 139 14.55 -5.31 -8.88
N ILE A 140 15.74 -5.22 -8.27
CA ILE A 140 16.08 -4.18 -7.31
C ILE A 140 17.31 -3.44 -7.82
N ALA A 141 17.20 -2.12 -7.92
CA ALA A 141 18.31 -1.23 -8.21
C ALA A 141 18.53 -0.25 -7.05
N GLY A 142 19.78 0.01 -6.69
CA GLY A 142 20.16 0.90 -5.60
C GLY A 142 20.24 0.20 -4.24
N SER A 143 19.76 0.83 -3.18
CA SER A 143 19.93 0.39 -1.79
C SER A 143 18.94 -0.71 -1.40
N HIS A 144 19.43 -1.92 -1.19
CA HIS A 144 18.62 -3.00 -0.58
C HIS A 144 18.18 -2.65 0.85
N GLU A 145 19.01 -1.95 1.61
CA GLU A 145 18.68 -1.51 2.97
C GLU A 145 17.46 -0.57 2.99
N THR A 146 17.39 0.37 2.04
CA THR A 146 16.22 1.26 1.88
C THR A 146 14.96 0.46 1.57
N LEU A 147 15.03 -0.52 0.66
CA LEU A 147 13.90 -1.39 0.37
C LEU A 147 13.46 -2.20 1.59
N ASP A 148 14.42 -2.83 2.29
CA ASP A 148 14.13 -3.64 3.49
C ASP A 148 13.46 -2.82 4.59
N ARG A 149 13.88 -1.57 4.80
CA ARG A 149 13.24 -0.65 5.74
C ARG A 149 11.78 -0.41 5.36
N TRP A 150 11.50 -0.11 4.09
CA TRP A 150 10.12 0.11 3.62
C TRP A 150 9.26 -1.15 3.76
N CYS A 151 9.75 -2.32 3.36
CA CYS A 151 9.03 -3.59 3.44
C CYS A 151 8.77 -4.06 4.89
N SER A 152 9.57 -3.61 5.86
CA SER A 152 9.39 -3.96 7.27
C SER A 152 8.37 -3.07 8.00
N LEU A 153 8.05 -1.87 7.48
CA LEU A 153 7.17 -0.91 8.13
C LEU A 153 5.78 -1.46 8.48
N PRO A 154 5.08 -2.19 7.59
CA PRO A 154 3.76 -2.72 7.93
C PRO A 154 3.78 -3.61 9.18
N SER A 155 4.75 -4.53 9.28
CA SER A 155 4.85 -5.41 10.45
C SER A 155 5.29 -4.68 11.72
N THR A 156 6.15 -3.67 11.59
CA THR A 156 6.65 -2.88 12.71
C THR A 156 5.55 -1.99 13.29
N ALA A 157 4.81 -1.29 12.45
CA ALA A 157 3.74 -0.37 12.89
C ALA A 157 2.65 -1.10 13.67
N PHE A 158 2.27 -2.31 13.23
CA PHE A 158 1.25 -3.12 13.94
C PHE A 158 1.73 -3.67 15.28
N GLN A 159 3.06 -3.76 15.52
CA GLN A 159 3.59 -4.17 16.83
C GLN A 159 3.59 -3.03 17.85
N PHE A 160 3.64 -1.77 17.40
CA PHE A 160 3.68 -0.60 18.28
C PHE A 160 2.33 0.10 18.44
N GLY A 161 1.35 -0.24 17.62
CA GLY A 161 0.01 0.34 17.68
C GLY A 161 -0.81 -0.24 18.82
N THR A 162 -0.76 0.38 20.02
CA THR A 162 -1.91 0.33 20.90
C THR A 162 -2.96 1.24 20.29
N TRP A 163 -3.91 0.65 19.60
CA TRP A 163 -5.11 1.36 19.12
C TRP A 163 -6.04 1.57 20.32
N ASP A 164 -5.76 2.61 21.12
CA ASP A 164 -6.66 3.07 22.20
C ASP A 164 -7.84 3.86 21.60
#